data_2952237a7b274417685318ec3781e324
#
_entry.id   2952237a7b274417685318ec3781e324
#
_cell.length_a   1.000
_cell.length_b   1.000
_cell.length_c   1.000
_cell.angle_alpha   90.00
_cell.angle_beta   90.00
_cell.angle_gamma   90.00
#
_symmetry.space_group_name_H-M   'P 1'
#
loop_
_entity.id
_entity.type
_entity.pdbx_description
1 polymer ?
#
loop_
_entity_poly.entity_id
_entity_poly.type
_entity_poly.pdbx_seq_one_letter_code
_entity_poly.pdbx_strand_id
1 'polypeptide(L)'
;HTHTTAEVFYVLKGSWRFYWGRYGEDGELFANEGDLINIPTGIFRAFENVGDGYGMLMAILGGDDAGGGVTWAPEVINDAKDFGLLLGDNGVLYDTKKGESLPAHIGPMELLSEAELNNFPEVSTEEFMNNFFVSASDLFQHSNDSPVKVIGSKGLLKDKPGFEVDYVSNDTFIKEMHTTSQYEVNMVTKGEWNLEWKDDSINISAGDTCLIRPNLSYRIVPVGSGQASLFKVTKTNDRPGSTWRE
;
A
#
# COMPACT_ATOMS: atom_id res chain seq x y z
N HIS A 1 -10.18 9.58 4.15
CA HIS A 1 -10.77 8.35 4.66
C HIS A 1 -9.80 7.55 5.51
N THR A 2 -10.29 6.58 6.23
CA THR A 2 -9.47 5.61 6.97
C THR A 2 -9.91 4.18 6.66
N HIS A 3 -9.02 3.21 6.92
CA HIS A 3 -9.31 1.78 6.82
C HIS A 3 -9.07 1.07 8.15
N THR A 4 -9.74 -0.04 8.35
CA THR A 4 -9.47 -0.97 9.45
C THR A 4 -8.30 -1.91 9.14
N THR A 5 -7.80 -1.89 7.91
CA THR A 5 -6.63 -2.65 7.44
C THR A 5 -5.50 -1.70 7.03
N ALA A 6 -4.26 -2.18 7.10
CA ALA A 6 -3.12 -1.42 6.63
C ALA A 6 -3.11 -1.29 5.11
N GLU A 7 -2.54 -0.22 4.63
CA GLU A 7 -2.37 0.07 3.22
C GLU A 7 -0.94 0.56 2.99
N VAL A 8 -0.22 -0.16 2.12
CA VAL A 8 1.16 0.15 1.78
C VAL A 8 1.21 0.74 0.38
N PHE A 9 1.85 1.89 0.25
CA PHE A 9 2.09 2.53 -1.04
C PHE A 9 3.55 2.46 -1.43
N TYR A 10 3.78 2.14 -2.69
CA TYR A 10 5.06 2.31 -3.35
C TYR A 10 4.91 3.29 -4.51
N VAL A 11 5.80 4.27 -4.57
CA VAL A 11 5.81 5.26 -5.65
C VAL A 11 6.51 4.67 -6.87
N LEU A 12 5.73 4.26 -7.87
CA LEU A 12 6.25 3.76 -9.14
C LEU A 12 6.70 4.90 -10.05
N LYS A 13 5.99 6.03 -10.01
CA LYS A 13 6.30 7.19 -10.84
C LYS A 13 5.75 8.49 -10.27
N GLY A 14 6.50 9.57 -10.45
CA GLY A 14 6.10 10.93 -10.11
C GLY A 14 6.41 11.31 -8.66
N SER A 15 5.86 12.45 -8.25
CA SER A 15 6.01 12.98 -6.90
C SER A 15 4.64 13.11 -6.27
N TRP A 16 4.52 12.65 -5.04
CA TRP A 16 3.26 12.53 -4.34
C TRP A 16 3.34 13.19 -2.97
N ARG A 17 2.28 13.90 -2.61
CA ARG A 17 2.05 14.37 -1.25
C ARG A 17 1.11 13.39 -0.56
N PHE A 18 1.50 12.86 0.59
CA PHE A 18 0.66 12.14 1.53
C PHE A 18 0.41 13.05 2.73
N TYR A 19 -0.82 13.13 3.17
CA TYR A 19 -1.19 13.94 4.34
C TYR A 19 -2.26 13.22 5.15
N TRP A 20 -2.29 13.48 6.44
CA TRP A 20 -3.13 12.73 7.37
C TRP A 20 -3.74 13.61 8.44
N GLY A 21 -4.65 12.99 9.23
CA GLY A 21 -5.54 13.64 10.14
C GLY A 21 -6.92 13.87 9.56
N ARG A 22 -7.89 14.11 10.42
CA ARG A 22 -9.28 14.33 10.04
C ARG A 22 -9.43 15.42 8.95
N TYR A 23 -8.69 16.53 9.13
CA TYR A 23 -8.70 17.66 8.20
C TYR A 23 -7.49 17.67 7.26
N GLY A 24 -6.63 16.64 7.35
CA GLY A 24 -5.38 16.58 6.59
C GLY A 24 -4.29 17.51 7.15
N GLU A 25 -4.37 17.90 8.43
CA GLU A 25 -3.52 18.90 9.07
C GLU A 25 -2.61 18.33 10.17
N ASP A 26 -2.72 17.03 10.52
CA ASP A 26 -1.89 16.38 11.53
C ASP A 26 -0.45 16.18 11.05
N GLY A 27 -0.25 16.09 9.74
CA GLY A 27 1.05 16.01 9.11
C GLY A 27 1.00 15.72 7.64
N GLU A 28 2.15 15.87 6.99
CA GLU A 28 2.34 15.57 5.58
C GLU A 28 3.77 15.08 5.28
N LEU A 29 3.91 14.36 4.18
CA LEU A 29 5.21 14.02 3.59
C LEU A 29 5.14 14.10 2.06
N PHE A 30 6.28 14.34 1.43
CA PHE A 30 6.44 14.27 -0.02
C PHE A 30 7.27 13.04 -0.36
N ALA A 31 6.71 12.16 -1.17
CA ALA A 31 7.32 10.91 -1.61
C ALA A 31 7.64 10.96 -3.11
N ASN A 32 8.75 10.37 -3.50
CA ASN A 32 9.23 10.32 -4.86
C ASN A 32 9.41 8.87 -5.34
N GLU A 33 9.75 8.68 -6.60
CA GLU A 33 9.94 7.36 -7.19
C GLU A 33 10.87 6.48 -6.35
N GLY A 34 10.39 5.31 -6.00
CA GLY A 34 11.10 4.32 -5.19
C GLY A 34 10.83 4.38 -3.69
N ASP A 35 10.17 5.42 -3.20
CA ASP A 35 9.80 5.53 -1.79
C ASP A 35 8.64 4.59 -1.45
N LEU A 36 8.63 4.10 -0.21
CA LEU A 36 7.59 3.23 0.31
C LEU A 36 7.01 3.77 1.60
N ILE A 37 5.70 3.77 1.67
CA ILE A 37 4.91 4.27 2.79
C ILE A 37 3.98 3.15 3.28
N ASN A 38 4.03 2.84 4.56
CA ASN A 38 3.04 1.97 5.22
C ASN A 38 2.09 2.83 6.03
N ILE A 39 0.88 3.06 5.52
CA ILE A 39 -0.09 3.92 6.23
C ILE A 39 -0.55 3.22 7.51
N PRO A 40 -0.38 3.86 8.68
CA PRO A 40 -0.87 3.31 9.94
C PRO A 40 -2.37 3.06 9.90
N THR A 41 -2.77 1.86 10.34
CA THR A 41 -4.20 1.48 10.38
C THR A 41 -5.00 2.45 11.25
N GLY A 42 -6.13 2.89 10.75
CA GLY A 42 -7.10 3.70 11.50
C GLY A 42 -6.90 5.21 11.40
N ILE A 43 -5.78 5.73 10.87
CA ILE A 43 -5.64 7.17 10.66
C ILE A 43 -6.42 7.63 9.42
N PHE A 44 -7.00 8.83 9.47
CA PHE A 44 -7.48 9.51 8.27
C PHE A 44 -6.29 9.93 7.42
N ARG A 45 -6.34 9.66 6.12
CA ARG A 45 -5.28 10.00 5.18
C ARG A 45 -5.81 10.29 3.80
N ALA A 46 -5.03 11.02 3.04
CA ALA A 46 -5.22 11.26 1.63
C ALA A 46 -3.85 11.40 0.93
N PHE A 47 -3.87 11.39 -0.38
CA PHE A 47 -2.69 11.62 -1.20
C PHE A 47 -3.08 12.36 -2.49
N GLU A 48 -2.14 13.12 -3.03
CA GLU A 48 -2.30 13.82 -4.29
C GLU A 48 -1.02 13.76 -5.13
N ASN A 49 -1.18 13.72 -6.45
CA ASN A 49 -0.04 13.88 -7.37
C ASN A 49 0.34 15.36 -7.41
N VAL A 50 1.54 15.68 -6.95
CA VAL A 50 2.10 17.04 -6.95
C VAL A 50 3.17 17.24 -8.02
N GLY A 51 3.44 16.23 -8.84
CA GLY A 51 4.33 16.33 -10.00
C GLY A 51 3.62 16.93 -11.21
N ASP A 52 4.41 17.43 -12.16
CA ASP A 52 3.92 18.08 -13.39
C ASP A 52 3.33 17.10 -14.42
N GLY A 53 3.40 15.79 -14.17
CA GLY A 53 3.03 14.78 -15.15
C GLY A 53 2.23 13.62 -14.59
N TYR A 54 2.20 12.55 -15.37
CA TYR A 54 1.57 11.29 -14.97
C TYR A 54 2.29 10.68 -13.77
N GLY A 55 1.55 10.41 -12.71
CA GLY A 55 2.03 9.70 -11.52
C GLY A 55 1.38 8.32 -11.41
N MET A 56 2.12 7.37 -10.84
CA MET A 56 1.64 6.01 -10.56
C MET A 56 2.06 5.58 -9.16
N LEU A 57 1.07 5.19 -8.37
CA LEU A 57 1.24 4.51 -7.09
C LEU A 57 0.81 3.05 -7.23
N MET A 58 1.53 2.16 -6.57
CA MET A 58 1.02 0.83 -6.29
C MET A 58 0.57 0.78 -4.83
N ALA A 59 -0.64 0.27 -4.61
CA ALA A 59 -1.15 0.01 -3.27
C ALA A 59 -1.20 -1.51 -3.01
N ILE A 60 -0.75 -1.92 -1.82
CA ILE A 60 -0.90 -3.27 -1.29
C ILE A 60 -1.84 -3.16 -0.09
N LEU A 61 -2.99 -3.82 -0.19
CA LEU A 61 -4.01 -3.81 0.84
C LEU A 61 -4.01 -5.15 1.58
N GLY A 62 -4.03 -5.10 2.91
CA GLY A 62 -4.20 -6.28 3.74
C GLY A 62 -5.68 -6.64 3.89
N GLY A 63 -5.96 -7.93 4.15
CA GLY A 63 -7.31 -8.43 4.37
C GLY A 63 -7.87 -9.22 3.20
N ASP A 64 -9.03 -9.83 3.43
CA ASP A 64 -9.71 -10.66 2.44
C ASP A 64 -10.71 -9.86 1.58
N ASP A 65 -11.07 -8.66 2.02
CA ASP A 65 -11.84 -7.68 1.26
C ASP A 65 -10.96 -6.47 0.90
N ALA A 66 -11.07 -6.01 -0.31
CA ALA A 66 -10.26 -4.91 -0.82
C ALA A 66 -10.54 -3.61 -0.01
N GLY A 67 -9.69 -3.34 0.98
CA GLY A 67 -9.72 -2.13 1.78
C GLY A 67 -10.42 -2.21 3.14
N GLY A 68 -11.05 -3.33 3.51
CA GLY A 68 -11.54 -3.61 4.87
C GLY A 68 -12.37 -2.52 5.53
N GLY A 69 -13.46 -2.11 4.92
CA GLY A 69 -14.36 -1.10 5.49
C GLY A 69 -13.77 0.31 5.51
N VAL A 70 -14.07 1.08 4.47
CA VAL A 70 -13.68 2.49 4.37
C VAL A 70 -14.56 3.34 5.29
N THR A 71 -13.94 4.16 6.13
CA THR A 71 -14.63 5.19 6.91
C THR A 71 -14.23 6.57 6.38
N TRP A 72 -15.21 7.37 6.02
CA TRP A 72 -14.99 8.69 5.45
C TRP A 72 -15.07 9.78 6.54
N ALA A 73 -14.21 10.76 6.45
CA ALA A 73 -14.34 11.96 7.27
C ALA A 73 -15.65 12.69 6.94
N PRO A 74 -16.40 13.20 7.93
CA PRO A 74 -17.67 13.91 7.68
C PRO A 74 -17.54 15.07 6.72
N GLU A 75 -16.44 15.78 6.76
CA GLU A 75 -16.13 16.90 5.88
C GLU A 75 -16.09 16.46 4.42
N VAL A 76 -15.44 15.34 4.12
CA VAL A 76 -15.34 14.79 2.76
C VAL A 76 -16.72 14.40 2.22
N ILE A 77 -17.57 13.79 3.07
CA ILE A 77 -18.95 13.43 2.67
C ILE A 77 -19.77 14.70 2.38
N ASN A 78 -19.59 15.76 3.17
CA ASN A 78 -20.30 17.03 2.96
C ASN A 78 -19.80 17.73 1.71
N ASP A 79 -18.51 17.85 1.52
CA ASP A 79 -17.91 18.47 0.33
C ASP A 79 -18.33 17.74 -0.96
N ALA A 80 -18.38 16.40 -0.91
CA ALA A 80 -18.82 15.60 -2.05
C ALA A 80 -20.21 15.98 -2.55
N LYS A 81 -21.13 16.36 -1.66
CA LYS A 81 -22.50 16.81 -2.02
C LYS A 81 -22.48 18.07 -2.88
N ASP A 82 -21.57 19.00 -2.61
CA ASP A 82 -21.42 20.23 -3.40
C ASP A 82 -20.97 19.94 -4.84
N PHE A 83 -20.32 18.80 -5.04
CA PHE A 83 -19.95 18.27 -6.36
C PHE A 83 -21.03 17.37 -6.98
N GLY A 84 -22.16 17.18 -6.31
CA GLY A 84 -23.27 16.35 -6.77
C GLY A 84 -23.07 14.85 -6.49
N LEU A 85 -22.17 14.50 -5.60
CA LEU A 85 -21.90 13.12 -5.20
C LEU A 85 -22.59 12.79 -3.88
N LEU A 86 -23.43 11.75 -3.87
CA LEU A 86 -24.13 11.26 -2.70
C LEU A 86 -23.63 9.87 -2.33
N LEU A 87 -23.12 9.71 -1.11
CA LEU A 87 -22.74 8.42 -0.59
C LEU A 87 -23.94 7.79 0.14
N GLY A 88 -24.37 6.61 -0.31
CA GLY A 88 -25.44 5.85 0.33
C GLY A 88 -24.93 5.07 1.56
N ASP A 89 -25.84 4.73 2.47
CA ASP A 89 -25.55 3.86 3.65
C ASP A 89 -25.10 2.44 3.26
N ASN A 90 -25.32 2.06 2.00
CA ASN A 90 -24.81 0.84 1.38
C ASN A 90 -23.36 0.97 0.86
N GLY A 91 -22.69 2.11 1.05
CA GLY A 91 -21.33 2.39 0.60
C GLY A 91 -21.20 2.71 -0.90
N VAL A 92 -22.31 2.83 -1.64
CA VAL A 92 -22.31 3.15 -3.06
C VAL A 92 -22.40 4.67 -3.27
N LEU A 93 -21.58 5.18 -4.19
CA LEU A 93 -21.59 6.59 -4.59
C LEU A 93 -22.54 6.81 -5.77
N TYR A 94 -23.42 7.80 -5.66
CA TYR A 94 -24.42 8.21 -6.66
C TYR A 94 -24.08 9.59 -7.20
N ASP A 95 -23.95 9.72 -8.51
CA ASP A 95 -23.61 10.99 -9.19
C ASP A 95 -24.87 11.66 -9.73
N THR A 96 -25.36 12.65 -8.99
CA THR A 96 -26.59 13.39 -9.37
C THR A 96 -26.42 14.20 -10.68
N LYS A 97 -25.19 14.57 -11.04
CA LYS A 97 -24.92 15.24 -12.33
C LYS A 97 -25.08 14.30 -13.52
N LYS A 98 -24.99 12.98 -13.29
CA LYS A 98 -25.30 11.94 -14.28
C LYS A 98 -26.76 11.49 -14.23
N GLY A 99 -27.57 12.10 -13.37
CA GLY A 99 -28.99 11.75 -13.19
C GLY A 99 -29.20 10.57 -12.25
N GLU A 100 -28.20 10.16 -11.51
CA GLU A 100 -28.33 9.12 -10.50
C GLU A 100 -28.98 9.68 -9.23
N SER A 101 -29.66 8.85 -8.47
CA SER A 101 -30.27 9.20 -7.19
C SER A 101 -30.22 8.02 -6.23
N LEU A 102 -30.29 8.31 -4.94
CA LEU A 102 -30.41 7.24 -3.93
C LEU A 102 -31.71 6.46 -4.18
N PRO A 103 -31.65 5.11 -4.25
CA PRO A 103 -32.86 4.29 -4.30
C PRO A 103 -33.74 4.51 -3.05
N ALA A 104 -35.04 4.32 -3.18
CA ALA A 104 -36.01 4.63 -2.11
C ALA A 104 -35.74 3.90 -0.77
N HIS A 105 -34.99 2.80 -0.78
CA HIS A 105 -34.64 2.01 0.40
C HIS A 105 -33.21 2.25 0.90
N ILE A 106 -32.46 3.16 0.27
CA ILE A 106 -31.09 3.53 0.66
C ILE A 106 -31.11 4.94 1.23
N GLY A 107 -30.65 5.07 2.45
CA GLY A 107 -30.44 6.38 3.10
C GLY A 107 -29.08 6.98 2.72
N PRO A 108 -28.87 8.28 2.96
CA PRO A 108 -27.52 8.84 2.90
C PRO A 108 -26.66 8.24 4.01
N MET A 109 -25.36 8.08 3.75
CA MET A 109 -24.38 7.64 4.77
C MET A 109 -24.47 8.56 5.99
N GLU A 110 -24.59 7.96 7.17
CA GLU A 110 -24.54 8.69 8.44
C GLU A 110 -23.14 9.25 8.70
N LEU A 111 -23.08 10.48 9.18
CA LEU A 111 -21.83 11.12 9.54
C LEU A 111 -21.40 10.65 10.92
N LEU A 112 -20.11 10.42 11.11
CA LEU A 112 -19.55 10.17 12.42
C LEU A 112 -19.77 11.38 13.34
N SER A 113 -20.13 11.10 14.59
CA SER A 113 -20.20 12.10 15.64
C SER A 113 -18.80 12.50 16.12
N GLU A 114 -18.68 13.67 16.78
CA GLU A 114 -17.42 14.11 17.38
C GLU A 114 -16.88 13.10 18.40
N ALA A 115 -17.76 12.42 19.15
CA ALA A 115 -17.35 11.41 20.12
C ALA A 115 -16.73 10.16 19.45
N GLU A 116 -17.21 9.78 18.27
CA GLU A 116 -16.64 8.69 17.49
C GLU A 116 -15.32 9.11 16.85
N LEU A 117 -15.25 10.33 16.30
CA LEU A 117 -14.05 10.88 15.67
C LEU A 117 -12.87 11.00 16.65
N ASN A 118 -13.13 11.32 17.91
CA ASN A 118 -12.10 11.38 18.94
C ASN A 118 -11.47 10.02 19.31
N ASN A 119 -12.01 8.91 18.81
CA ASN A 119 -11.44 7.59 19.01
C ASN A 119 -10.42 7.20 17.93
N PHE A 120 -10.33 7.95 16.83
CA PHE A 120 -9.35 7.68 15.80
C PHE A 120 -7.95 8.10 16.25
N PRO A 121 -6.92 7.32 15.89
CA PRO A 121 -5.56 7.63 16.28
C PRO A 121 -5.01 8.84 15.51
N GLU A 122 -4.18 9.61 16.20
CA GLU A 122 -3.37 10.68 15.63
C GLU A 122 -1.91 10.24 15.58
N VAL A 123 -1.17 10.69 14.58
CA VAL A 123 0.25 10.38 14.36
C VAL A 123 0.98 11.67 14.02
N SER A 124 2.03 11.98 14.78
CA SER A 124 2.88 13.13 14.47
C SER A 124 3.73 12.86 13.22
N THR A 125 4.16 13.91 12.53
CA THR A 125 5.07 13.81 11.38
C THR A 125 6.35 13.07 11.75
N GLU A 126 6.94 13.34 12.89
CA GLU A 126 8.15 12.66 13.36
C GLU A 126 7.92 11.17 13.55
N GLU A 127 6.84 10.78 14.20
CA GLU A 127 6.49 9.37 14.39
C GLU A 127 6.22 8.67 13.04
N PHE A 128 5.51 9.35 12.13
CA PHE A 128 5.22 8.82 10.80
C PHE A 128 6.52 8.56 10.03
N MET A 129 7.40 9.54 9.94
CA MET A 129 8.67 9.44 9.23
C MET A 129 9.57 8.34 9.78
N ASN A 130 9.61 8.17 11.09
CA ASN A 130 10.48 7.19 11.74
C ASN A 130 9.97 5.75 11.66
N ASN A 131 8.66 5.55 11.50
CA ASN A 131 8.08 4.22 11.66
C ASN A 131 7.32 3.71 10.43
N PHE A 132 6.91 4.59 9.51
CA PHE A 132 5.98 4.24 8.43
C PHE A 132 6.45 4.69 7.04
N PHE A 133 7.62 5.29 6.94
CA PHE A 133 8.22 5.75 5.71
C PHE A 133 9.66 5.22 5.56
N VAL A 134 10.02 4.82 4.36
CA VAL A 134 11.41 4.52 3.99
C VAL A 134 11.68 5.04 2.58
N SER A 135 12.78 5.76 2.44
CA SER A 135 13.18 6.30 1.14
C SER A 135 13.79 5.22 0.22
N ALA A 136 13.74 5.46 -1.09
CA ALA A 136 14.41 4.61 -2.07
C ALA A 136 15.91 4.44 -1.79
N SER A 137 16.57 5.50 -1.33
CA SER A 137 18.00 5.48 -0.99
C SER A 137 18.27 4.59 0.23
N ASP A 138 17.43 4.65 1.25
CA ASP A 138 17.57 3.84 2.45
C ASP A 138 17.31 2.36 2.17
N LEU A 139 16.27 2.05 1.38
CA LEU A 139 16.01 0.68 0.92
C LEU A 139 17.23 0.09 0.21
N PHE A 140 17.82 0.87 -0.71
CA PHE A 140 19.00 0.43 -1.44
C PHE A 140 20.20 0.22 -0.52
N GLN A 141 20.46 1.14 0.41
CA GLN A 141 21.58 1.03 1.37
C GLN A 141 21.45 -0.19 2.29
N HIS A 142 20.24 -0.53 2.71
CA HIS A 142 20.00 -1.71 3.54
C HIS A 142 20.09 -3.04 2.79
N SER A 143 20.08 -3.03 1.44
CA SER A 143 20.03 -4.24 0.62
C SER A 143 21.39 -4.80 0.17
N ASN A 144 22.48 -4.49 0.87
CA ASN A 144 23.81 -4.83 0.39
C ASN A 144 24.17 -6.31 0.55
N ASP A 145 23.66 -7.01 1.58
CA ASP A 145 24.09 -8.38 1.91
C ASP A 145 22.96 -9.41 1.94
N SER A 146 21.71 -8.98 2.04
CA SER A 146 20.53 -9.85 2.12
C SER A 146 19.25 -9.09 1.74
N PRO A 147 18.16 -9.77 1.35
CA PRO A 147 16.86 -9.13 1.21
C PRO A 147 16.49 -8.35 2.47
N VAL A 148 15.94 -7.16 2.29
CA VAL A 148 15.53 -6.30 3.40
C VAL A 148 14.10 -6.62 3.78
N LYS A 149 13.87 -7.05 5.02
CA LYS A 149 12.51 -7.13 5.57
C LYS A 149 12.01 -5.71 5.78
N VAL A 150 11.11 -5.27 4.93
CA VAL A 150 10.53 -3.92 5.03
C VAL A 150 9.34 -3.92 5.98
N ILE A 151 8.43 -4.87 5.81
CA ILE A 151 7.23 -5.04 6.63
C ILE A 151 7.20 -6.48 7.14
N GLY A 152 6.85 -6.66 8.40
CA GLY A 152 6.78 -7.94 9.06
C GLY A 152 7.58 -7.97 10.36
N SER A 153 7.81 -9.18 10.92
CA SER A 153 8.58 -9.34 12.13
C SER A 153 10.00 -8.80 11.94
N LYS A 154 10.39 -7.80 12.74
CA LYS A 154 11.67 -7.07 12.65
C LYS A 154 11.84 -6.29 11.33
N GLY A 155 10.74 -5.94 10.66
CA GLY A 155 10.77 -5.07 9.49
C GLY A 155 11.20 -3.65 9.84
N LEU A 156 11.62 -2.92 8.81
CA LEU A 156 11.98 -1.48 8.93
C LEU A 156 10.79 -0.65 9.36
N LEU A 157 9.59 -0.96 8.81
CA LEU A 157 8.38 -0.22 9.08
C LEU A 157 7.50 -0.96 10.09
N LYS A 158 6.82 -0.17 10.92
CA LYS A 158 5.85 -0.68 11.89
C LYS A 158 4.52 -1.03 11.24
N ASP A 159 3.65 -1.61 12.04
CA ASP A 159 2.35 -2.16 11.71
C ASP A 159 2.44 -3.50 10.93
N LYS A 160 1.43 -4.35 11.13
CA LYS A 160 1.37 -5.69 10.53
C LYS A 160 0.11 -5.81 9.66
N PRO A 161 0.24 -5.59 8.36
CA PRO A 161 -0.93 -5.54 7.48
C PRO A 161 -1.53 -6.91 7.13
N GLY A 162 -1.07 -8.00 7.74
CA GLY A 162 -1.47 -9.37 7.40
C GLY A 162 -0.65 -9.99 6.26
N PHE A 163 0.43 -9.33 5.88
CA PHE A 163 1.43 -9.80 4.93
C PHE A 163 2.82 -9.30 5.33
N GLU A 164 3.84 -9.90 4.77
CA GLU A 164 5.22 -9.42 4.87
C GLU A 164 5.71 -8.89 3.54
N VAL A 165 6.61 -7.93 3.57
CA VAL A 165 7.25 -7.37 2.39
C VAL A 165 8.75 -7.43 2.54
N ASP A 166 9.40 -8.12 1.60
CA ASP A 166 10.86 -8.14 1.44
C ASP A 166 11.23 -7.33 0.20
N TYR A 167 12.22 -6.45 0.34
CA TYR A 167 12.88 -5.80 -0.79
C TYR A 167 14.06 -6.64 -1.23
N VAL A 168 14.09 -7.01 -2.49
CA VAL A 168 15.14 -7.84 -3.11
C VAL A 168 15.83 -7.05 -4.20
N SER A 169 17.15 -6.98 -4.16
CA SER A 169 17.99 -6.36 -5.19
C SER A 169 18.70 -7.41 -6.04
N ASN A 170 19.34 -6.96 -7.11
CA ASN A 170 20.21 -7.83 -7.93
C ASN A 170 21.41 -8.43 -7.19
N ASP A 171 21.71 -7.97 -5.97
CA ASP A 171 22.78 -8.49 -5.14
C ASP A 171 22.28 -9.51 -4.08
N THR A 172 20.97 -9.51 -3.83
CA THR A 172 20.35 -10.26 -2.72
C THR A 172 19.30 -11.29 -3.14
N PHE A 173 19.12 -11.55 -4.43
CA PHE A 173 18.13 -12.52 -4.91
C PHE A 173 18.54 -13.98 -4.62
N ILE A 174 17.56 -14.86 -4.53
CA ILE A 174 17.75 -16.30 -4.35
C ILE A 174 18.12 -16.95 -5.69
N LYS A 175 19.34 -17.48 -5.79
CA LYS A 175 19.88 -18.08 -7.01
C LYS A 175 19.30 -19.46 -7.32
N GLU A 176 18.99 -20.21 -6.25
CA GLU A 176 18.51 -21.58 -6.36
C GLU A 176 17.00 -21.63 -6.56
N MET A 177 16.52 -22.68 -7.22
CA MET A 177 15.10 -23.01 -7.25
C MET A 177 14.60 -23.27 -5.83
N HIS A 178 13.51 -22.64 -5.45
CA HIS A 178 12.91 -22.79 -4.13
C HIS A 178 11.39 -22.86 -4.20
N THR A 179 10.75 -23.22 -3.12
CA THR A 179 9.29 -23.27 -2.99
C THR A 179 8.86 -22.47 -1.77
N THR A 180 7.63 -21.99 -1.80
CA THR A 180 6.95 -21.37 -0.66
C THR A 180 5.71 -22.16 -0.27
N SER A 181 5.36 -22.16 0.99
CA SER A 181 4.10 -22.74 1.48
C SER A 181 2.92 -21.77 1.43
N GLN A 182 3.17 -20.49 1.13
CA GLN A 182 2.19 -19.42 1.06
C GLN A 182 2.12 -18.87 -0.36
N TYR A 183 1.07 -18.11 -0.65
CA TYR A 183 1.03 -17.28 -1.85
C TYR A 183 2.03 -16.15 -1.74
N GLU A 184 2.73 -15.86 -2.83
CA GLU A 184 3.64 -14.73 -2.95
C GLU A 184 3.27 -13.88 -4.15
N VAL A 185 3.34 -12.57 -4.01
CA VAL A 185 3.28 -11.64 -5.13
C VAL A 185 4.64 -10.98 -5.26
N ASN A 186 5.29 -11.16 -6.40
CA ASN A 186 6.51 -10.44 -6.72
C ASN A 186 6.15 -9.28 -7.64
N MET A 187 6.58 -8.07 -7.28
CA MET A 187 6.41 -6.86 -8.06
C MET A 187 7.76 -6.26 -8.40
N VAL A 188 8.04 -6.14 -9.68
CA VAL A 188 9.28 -5.52 -10.15
C VAL A 188 9.19 -4.00 -9.96
N THR A 189 10.14 -3.44 -9.21
CA THR A 189 10.26 -2.01 -8.97
C THR A 189 11.27 -1.35 -9.88
N LYS A 190 12.31 -2.09 -10.30
CA LYS A 190 13.35 -1.58 -11.17
C LYS A 190 14.00 -2.71 -11.99
N GLY A 191 14.41 -2.38 -13.20
CA GLY A 191 15.11 -3.31 -14.10
C GLY A 191 14.21 -4.38 -14.70
N GLU A 192 14.82 -5.43 -15.14
CA GLU A 192 14.18 -6.58 -15.78
C GLU A 192 14.58 -7.85 -15.03
N TRP A 193 13.62 -8.76 -14.84
CA TRP A 193 13.80 -10.02 -14.15
C TRP A 193 13.27 -11.17 -14.98
N ASN A 194 13.92 -12.32 -14.90
CA ASN A 194 13.45 -13.58 -15.49
C ASN A 194 12.89 -14.47 -14.39
N LEU A 195 11.59 -14.78 -14.46
CA LEU A 195 10.92 -15.74 -13.60
C LEU A 195 11.00 -17.11 -14.29
N GLU A 196 11.61 -18.06 -13.63
CA GLU A 196 11.83 -19.43 -14.13
C GLU A 196 11.10 -20.45 -13.26
N TRP A 197 10.42 -21.41 -13.88
CA TRP A 197 9.77 -22.54 -13.20
C TRP A 197 9.84 -23.79 -14.09
N LYS A 198 10.24 -24.91 -13.51
CA LYS A 198 10.38 -26.17 -14.24
C LYS A 198 11.15 -25.98 -15.56
N ASP A 199 10.47 -26.09 -16.69
CA ASP A 199 11.05 -26.05 -18.03
C ASP A 199 10.64 -24.78 -18.80
N ASP A 200 10.13 -23.75 -18.11
CA ASP A 200 9.60 -22.55 -18.73
C ASP A 200 10.06 -21.28 -17.98
N SER A 201 9.95 -20.15 -18.64
CA SER A 201 10.32 -18.85 -18.04
C SER A 201 9.60 -17.68 -18.72
N ILE A 202 9.55 -16.56 -18.03
CA ILE A 202 9.02 -15.30 -18.54
C ILE A 202 9.85 -14.11 -18.02
N ASN A 203 10.09 -13.14 -18.87
CA ASN A 203 10.67 -11.86 -18.46
C ASN A 203 9.57 -10.93 -17.96
N ILE A 204 9.85 -10.27 -16.86
CA ILE A 204 9.00 -9.24 -16.23
C ILE A 204 9.83 -7.98 -15.96
N SER A 205 9.22 -6.83 -16.09
CA SER A 205 9.86 -5.51 -16.02
C SER A 205 9.23 -4.62 -14.95
N ALA A 206 9.83 -3.47 -14.69
CA ALA A 206 9.31 -2.50 -13.71
C ALA A 206 7.83 -2.18 -13.95
N GLY A 207 7.02 -2.35 -12.92
CA GLY A 207 5.56 -2.24 -12.93
C GLY A 207 4.81 -3.56 -13.12
N ASP A 208 5.49 -4.64 -13.56
CA ASP A 208 4.87 -5.96 -13.67
C ASP A 208 4.77 -6.63 -12.30
N THR A 209 3.70 -7.41 -12.14
CA THR A 209 3.46 -8.25 -10.96
C THR A 209 3.21 -9.69 -11.36
N CYS A 210 3.69 -10.63 -10.55
CA CYS A 210 3.41 -12.05 -10.73
C CYS A 210 2.98 -12.70 -9.43
N LEU A 211 1.96 -13.57 -9.51
CA LEU A 211 1.46 -14.38 -8.41
C LEU A 211 2.11 -15.77 -8.45
N ILE A 212 2.81 -16.11 -7.39
CA ILE A 212 3.39 -17.45 -7.18
C ILE A 212 2.47 -18.25 -6.25
N ARG A 213 2.04 -19.41 -6.73
CA ARG A 213 1.21 -20.32 -5.94
C ARG A 213 2.05 -21.14 -4.97
N PRO A 214 1.48 -21.55 -3.82
CA PRO A 214 2.14 -22.46 -2.90
C PRO A 214 2.66 -23.71 -3.61
N ASN A 215 3.84 -24.16 -3.18
CA ASN A 215 4.52 -25.38 -3.66
C ASN A 215 4.95 -25.34 -5.15
N LEU A 216 4.87 -24.19 -5.81
CA LEU A 216 5.53 -24.00 -7.10
C LEU A 216 7.05 -23.88 -6.86
N SER A 217 7.84 -24.75 -7.53
CA SER A 217 9.30 -24.58 -7.55
C SER A 217 9.66 -23.53 -8.59
N TYR A 218 10.31 -22.46 -8.16
CA TYR A 218 10.64 -21.31 -9.01
C TYR A 218 11.91 -20.60 -8.53
N ARG A 219 12.46 -19.76 -9.38
CA ARG A 219 13.39 -18.70 -9.01
C ARG A 219 13.10 -17.46 -9.85
N ILE A 220 13.53 -16.32 -9.34
CA ILE A 220 13.44 -15.04 -10.04
C ILE A 220 14.83 -14.41 -10.04
N VAL A 221 15.37 -14.16 -11.21
CA VAL A 221 16.74 -13.71 -11.40
C VAL A 221 16.81 -12.42 -12.20
N PRO A 222 17.67 -11.46 -11.84
CA PRO A 222 17.82 -10.22 -12.59
C PRO A 222 18.41 -10.49 -13.97
N VAL A 223 17.96 -9.74 -14.99
CA VAL A 223 18.45 -9.78 -16.36
C VAL A 223 19.45 -8.64 -16.56
N GLY A 224 20.65 -8.99 -17.06
CA GLY A 224 21.71 -8.00 -17.31
C GLY A 224 22.47 -7.57 -16.07
N SER A 225 23.27 -6.50 -16.20
CA SER A 225 24.17 -5.98 -15.15
C SER A 225 23.70 -4.65 -14.54
N GLY A 226 22.52 -4.16 -14.94
CA GLY A 226 21.94 -2.92 -14.40
C GLY A 226 21.36 -3.12 -13.00
N GLN A 227 21.03 -2.01 -12.36
CA GLN A 227 20.30 -2.08 -11.10
C GLN A 227 18.92 -2.70 -11.31
N ALA A 228 18.60 -3.70 -10.51
CA ALA A 228 17.30 -4.35 -10.52
C ALA A 228 16.81 -4.58 -9.09
N SER A 229 15.52 -4.39 -8.88
CA SER A 229 14.88 -4.62 -7.58
C SER A 229 13.42 -5.04 -7.76
N LEU A 230 12.92 -5.74 -6.75
CA LEU A 230 11.53 -6.13 -6.65
C LEU A 230 11.08 -6.16 -5.19
N PHE A 231 9.79 -6.02 -4.96
CA PHE A 231 9.16 -6.41 -3.71
C PHE A 231 8.59 -7.81 -3.80
N LYS A 232 8.87 -8.60 -2.79
CA LYS A 232 8.28 -9.90 -2.56
C LYS A 232 7.29 -9.77 -1.41
N VAL A 233 6.01 -9.93 -1.71
CA VAL A 233 4.92 -9.85 -0.74
C VAL A 233 4.46 -11.27 -0.42
N THR A 234 4.50 -11.64 0.84
CA THR A 234 4.10 -12.97 1.30
C THR A 234 2.94 -12.86 2.27
N LYS A 235 1.85 -13.60 2.01
CA LYS A 235 0.71 -13.67 2.94
C LYS A 235 1.18 -14.27 4.27
N THR A 236 0.77 -13.64 5.38
CA THR A 236 0.92 -14.21 6.73
C THR A 236 -0.40 -14.72 7.26
N ASN A 237 -0.35 -15.48 8.37
CA ASN A 237 -1.54 -15.91 9.09
C ASN A 237 -1.98 -14.89 10.17
N ASP A 238 -1.25 -13.79 10.30
CA ASP A 238 -1.58 -12.72 11.23
C ASP A 238 -2.86 -12.02 10.75
N ARG A 239 -3.70 -11.65 11.68
CA ARG A 239 -4.86 -10.81 11.35
C ARG A 239 -4.37 -9.42 10.97
N PRO A 240 -4.88 -8.87 9.85
CA PRO A 240 -4.66 -7.46 9.56
C PRO A 240 -5.24 -6.62 10.69
N GLY A 241 -4.58 -5.55 11.05
CA GLY A 241 -5.05 -4.64 12.08
C GLY A 241 -3.95 -3.83 12.69
N SER A 242 -4.35 -2.84 13.49
CA SER A 242 -3.41 -1.94 14.15
C SER A 242 -2.63 -2.67 15.24
N THR A 243 -1.32 -2.72 15.09
CA THR A 243 -0.39 -3.22 16.12
C THR A 243 0.70 -2.20 16.45
N TRP A 244 0.64 -1.02 15.86
CA TRP A 244 1.69 -0.02 15.99
C TRP A 244 1.64 0.79 17.29
N ARG A 245 0.56 0.64 18.07
CA ARG A 245 0.38 1.24 19.40
C ARG A 245 0.55 0.25 20.55
N GLU A 246 0.85 -1.03 20.28
CA GLU A 246 1.09 -2.07 21.29
C GLU A 246 2.51 -2.04 21.86
#